data_09fdc6a58e395a252ca5b4f5d7265c66
#
_entry.id   09fdc6a58e395a252ca5b4f5d7265c66
#
_cell.length_a   1.000
_cell.length_b   1.000
_cell.length_c   1.000
_cell.angle_alpha   90.00
_cell.angle_beta   90.00
_cell.angle_gamma   90.00
#
_symmetry.space_group_name_H-M   'P 1'
#
loop_
_entity.id
_entity.type
_entity.pdbx_description
1 polymer ?
#
loop_
_entity_poly.entity_id
_entity_poly.type
_entity_poly.pdbx_seq_one_letter_code
_entity_poly.pdbx_strand_id
1 'polypeptide(L)'
;MIIQQRPEPLEILIFRALFERLVLLENHIIFSEKDYEGELRSDKWLEGLNNSWLVLHGLLLEYNGSKFQIDTLIIAHEKLYLLDVKNYEGDYFLEDDKWFTKTNPNLKNPLHQMIRCETLLLKLLLELGYNYPIESYLIFNNPEFHLYMTTINPSIIFPSQLNRFLKKLNTRPLKLNSMHQKLANQLASLHIIESPYSRLPPYSFEQVKIGLLCRDCRNYLLEVITGKFT
;
A
#
# COMPACT_ATOMS: atom_id res chain seq x y z
N MET A 1 14.41 -1.18 12.12
CA MET A 1 14.30 -2.64 11.85
C MET A 1 12.93 -2.92 11.23
N ILE A 2 12.90 -3.57 10.08
CA ILE A 2 11.65 -4.00 9.43
C ILE A 2 11.15 -5.24 10.16
N ILE A 3 9.94 -5.18 10.72
CA ILE A 3 9.26 -6.28 11.42
C ILE A 3 8.42 -7.09 10.43
N GLN A 4 7.78 -6.42 9.48
CA GLN A 4 7.00 -7.03 8.42
C GLN A 4 7.36 -6.39 7.10
N GLN A 5 7.78 -7.22 6.14
CA GLN A 5 7.96 -6.79 4.76
C GLN A 5 6.60 -6.72 4.06
N ARG A 6 6.50 -5.87 3.06
CA ARG A 6 5.30 -5.78 2.23
C ARG A 6 5.08 -7.09 1.50
N PRO A 7 3.94 -7.76 1.70
CA PRO A 7 3.60 -8.91 0.88
C PRO A 7 3.30 -8.45 -0.55
N GLU A 8 3.73 -9.24 -1.53
CA GLU A 8 3.27 -9.01 -2.90
C GLU A 8 1.77 -9.29 -2.96
N PRO A 9 0.93 -8.37 -3.45
CA PRO A 9 -0.50 -8.57 -3.52
C PRO A 9 -0.85 -9.80 -4.37
N LEU A 10 -1.65 -10.70 -3.81
CA LEU A 10 -2.11 -11.91 -4.50
C LEU A 10 -2.78 -11.56 -5.85
N GLU A 11 -3.48 -10.45 -5.90
CA GLU A 11 -4.11 -9.90 -7.09
C GLU A 11 -3.09 -9.67 -8.22
N ILE A 12 -1.92 -9.09 -7.92
CA ILE A 12 -0.84 -8.86 -8.89
C ILE A 12 -0.27 -10.20 -9.38
N LEU A 13 -0.06 -11.16 -8.47
CA LEU A 13 0.40 -12.50 -8.84
C LEU A 13 -0.59 -13.20 -9.79
N ILE A 14 -1.87 -13.12 -9.49
CA ILE A 14 -2.93 -13.70 -10.33
C ILE A 14 -2.99 -12.96 -11.68
N PHE A 15 -2.95 -11.64 -11.68
CA PHE A 15 -2.95 -10.85 -12.92
C PHE A 15 -1.76 -11.20 -13.81
N ARG A 16 -0.55 -11.28 -13.27
CA ARG A 16 0.63 -11.68 -14.05
C ARG A 16 0.51 -13.09 -14.61
N ALA A 17 -0.09 -14.01 -13.85
CA ALA A 17 -0.34 -15.37 -14.32
C ALA A 17 -1.40 -15.44 -15.43
N LEU A 18 -2.39 -14.56 -15.39
CA LEU A 18 -3.50 -14.52 -16.36
C LEU A 18 -3.21 -13.64 -17.57
N PHE A 19 -2.32 -12.64 -17.44
CA PHE A 19 -2.04 -11.67 -18.51
C PHE A 19 -1.69 -12.31 -19.85
N GLU A 20 -0.81 -13.28 -19.81
CA GLU A 20 -0.37 -14.02 -21.01
C GLU A 20 -1.47 -14.98 -21.53
N ARG A 21 -2.51 -15.20 -20.76
CA ARG A 21 -3.56 -16.19 -21.02
C ARG A 21 -4.91 -15.59 -21.36
N LEU A 22 -5.12 -14.29 -21.08
CA LEU A 22 -6.37 -13.57 -21.29
C LEU A 22 -6.11 -12.26 -22.04
N VAL A 23 -6.75 -12.08 -23.18
CA VAL A 23 -6.58 -10.92 -24.08
C VAL A 23 -7.15 -9.60 -23.52
N LEU A 24 -7.87 -9.62 -22.38
CA LEU A 24 -8.77 -8.50 -21.95
C LEU A 24 -8.33 -7.77 -20.67
N LEU A 25 -7.11 -7.99 -20.15
CA LEU A 25 -6.77 -7.55 -18.79
C LEU A 25 -5.82 -6.33 -18.67
N GLU A 26 -5.45 -5.68 -19.77
CA GLU A 26 -4.36 -4.67 -19.78
C GLU A 26 -4.58 -3.51 -18.80
N ASN A 27 -5.77 -2.93 -18.76
CA ASN A 27 -6.00 -1.72 -17.94
C ASN A 27 -6.02 -1.97 -16.43
N HIS A 28 -6.57 -3.09 -15.97
CA HIS A 28 -6.64 -3.40 -14.53
C HIS A 28 -5.26 -3.73 -13.95
N ILE A 29 -4.42 -4.43 -14.70
CA ILE A 29 -3.05 -4.76 -14.31
C ILE A 29 -2.22 -3.49 -14.14
N ILE A 30 -2.27 -2.58 -15.10
CA ILE A 30 -1.49 -1.34 -15.09
C ILE A 30 -1.77 -0.52 -13.84
N PHE A 31 -3.02 -0.40 -13.40
CA PHE A 31 -3.38 0.36 -12.20
C PHE A 31 -2.87 -0.31 -10.92
N SER A 32 -3.09 -1.61 -10.76
CA SER A 32 -2.66 -2.34 -9.55
C SER A 32 -1.13 -2.40 -9.45
N GLU A 33 -0.41 -2.61 -10.57
CA GLU A 33 1.05 -2.57 -10.59
C GLU A 33 1.60 -1.19 -10.29
N LYS A 34 0.99 -0.13 -10.82
CA LYS A 34 1.40 1.25 -10.57
C LYS A 34 1.26 1.64 -9.09
N ASP A 35 0.17 1.22 -8.44
CA ASP A 35 -0.03 1.46 -7.01
C ASP A 35 1.03 0.69 -6.19
N TYR A 36 1.25 -0.59 -6.50
CA TYR A 36 2.25 -1.41 -5.82
C TYR A 36 3.68 -0.90 -6.03
N GLU A 37 4.04 -0.46 -7.24
CA GLU A 37 5.34 0.19 -7.52
C GLU A 37 5.52 1.46 -6.67
N GLY A 38 4.46 2.25 -6.48
CA GLY A 38 4.48 3.41 -5.61
C GLY A 38 4.76 3.02 -4.16
N GLU A 39 4.12 1.96 -3.67
CA GLU A 39 4.36 1.44 -2.34
C GLU A 39 5.80 0.92 -2.18
N LEU A 40 6.34 0.16 -3.13
CA LEU A 40 7.73 -0.30 -3.12
C LEU A 40 8.74 0.86 -3.17
N ARG A 41 8.44 1.91 -3.94
CA ARG A 41 9.26 3.13 -3.97
C ARG A 41 9.29 3.81 -2.60
N SER A 42 8.17 3.81 -1.90
CA SER A 42 8.07 4.34 -0.54
C SER A 42 8.86 3.50 0.47
N ASP A 43 8.77 2.17 0.36
CA ASP A 43 9.53 1.26 1.23
C ASP A 43 11.04 1.49 1.07
N LYS A 44 11.51 1.60 -0.17
CA LYS A 44 12.92 1.91 -0.48
C LYS A 44 13.36 3.28 0.07
N TRP A 45 12.49 4.29 -0.03
CA TRP A 45 12.77 5.59 0.57
C TRP A 45 12.88 5.51 2.09
N LEU A 46 12.04 4.69 2.76
CA LEU A 46 12.07 4.48 4.19
C LEU A 46 13.28 3.68 4.70
N GLU A 47 14.04 3.01 3.82
CA GLU A 47 15.34 2.40 4.17
C GLU A 47 16.34 3.45 4.72
N GLY A 48 16.13 4.72 4.40
CA GLY A 48 16.89 5.84 4.97
C GLY A 48 16.55 6.18 6.43
N LEU A 49 15.59 5.48 7.06
CA LEU A 49 15.37 5.58 8.50
C LEU A 49 16.51 4.90 9.28
N ASN A 50 16.86 5.46 10.45
CA ASN A 50 17.83 4.83 11.36
C ASN A 50 17.35 3.43 11.75
N ASN A 51 18.26 2.52 12.05
CA ASN A 51 17.99 1.13 12.44
C ASN A 51 17.17 0.95 13.73
N SER A 52 16.83 2.04 14.41
CA SER A 52 16.10 2.03 15.69
C SER A 52 14.57 2.09 15.54
N TRP A 53 14.05 2.22 14.33
CA TRP A 53 12.60 2.23 14.07
C TRP A 53 12.06 0.80 13.88
N LEU A 54 10.83 0.55 14.36
CA LEU A 54 10.09 -0.66 14.01
C LEU A 54 9.11 -0.30 12.91
N VAL A 55 9.23 -0.96 11.78
CA VAL A 55 8.45 -0.67 10.58
C VAL A 55 7.69 -1.91 10.15
N LEU A 56 6.38 -1.74 9.90
CA LEU A 56 5.50 -2.78 9.36
C LEU A 56 4.91 -2.25 8.04
N HIS A 57 5.11 -2.99 6.97
CA HIS A 57 4.60 -2.65 5.66
C HIS A 57 3.41 -3.53 5.28
N GLY A 58 2.41 -2.95 4.61
CA GLY A 58 1.30 -3.67 4.00
C GLY A 58 0.41 -4.41 5.00
N LEU A 59 0.10 -3.80 6.15
CA LEU A 59 -0.78 -4.40 7.15
C LEU A 59 -2.23 -4.38 6.68
N LEU A 60 -2.90 -5.53 6.64
CA LEU A 60 -4.34 -5.64 6.55
C LEU A 60 -4.87 -6.13 7.89
N LEU A 61 -5.65 -5.31 8.56
CA LEU A 61 -6.16 -5.54 9.90
C LEU A 61 -7.69 -5.49 9.92
N GLU A 62 -8.28 -5.99 10.98
CA GLU A 62 -9.72 -5.94 11.21
C GLU A 62 -10.04 -5.46 12.62
N TYR A 63 -11.06 -4.62 12.72
CA TYR A 63 -11.65 -4.20 13.99
C TYR A 63 -13.18 -4.22 13.86
N ASN A 64 -13.85 -5.00 14.71
CA ASN A 64 -15.33 -5.17 14.73
C ASN A 64 -15.92 -5.43 13.33
N GLY A 65 -15.36 -6.39 12.58
CA GLY A 65 -15.79 -6.75 11.23
C GLY A 65 -15.42 -5.74 10.14
N SER A 66 -14.77 -4.62 10.50
CA SER A 66 -14.30 -3.62 9.55
C SER A 66 -12.84 -3.83 9.21
N LYS A 67 -12.55 -4.29 8.00
CA LYS A 67 -11.18 -4.42 7.51
C LYS A 67 -10.63 -3.08 7.06
N PHE A 68 -9.33 -2.87 7.29
CA PHE A 68 -8.61 -1.67 6.88
C PHE A 68 -7.14 -2.00 6.58
N GLN A 69 -6.60 -1.35 5.59
CA GLN A 69 -5.23 -1.52 5.14
C GLN A 69 -4.39 -0.32 5.57
N ILE A 70 -3.18 -0.59 6.00
CA ILE A 70 -2.15 0.41 6.33
C ILE A 70 -0.94 0.12 5.46
N ASP A 71 -0.58 1.06 4.58
CA ASP A 71 0.53 0.88 3.67
C ASP A 71 1.86 0.80 4.42
N THR A 72 2.06 1.68 5.42
CA THR A 72 3.21 1.60 6.32
C THR A 72 2.86 2.14 7.71
N LEU A 73 3.19 1.35 8.73
CA LEU A 73 3.13 1.75 10.13
C LEU A 73 4.54 1.81 10.71
N ILE A 74 4.89 2.95 11.30
CA ILE A 74 6.17 3.15 11.98
C ILE A 74 5.91 3.32 13.46
N ILE A 75 6.53 2.47 14.29
CA ILE A 75 6.44 2.54 15.74
C ILE A 75 7.64 3.32 16.27
N ALA A 76 7.36 4.46 16.88
CA ALA A 76 8.33 5.32 17.57
C ALA A 76 8.16 5.21 19.09
N HIS A 77 9.04 5.90 19.85
CA HIS A 77 9.02 5.84 21.31
C HIS A 77 7.70 6.32 21.92
N GLU A 78 7.17 7.44 21.45
CA GLU A 78 5.99 8.10 22.08
C GLU A 78 4.73 8.04 21.22
N LYS A 79 4.83 7.63 19.99
CA LYS A 79 3.72 7.66 19.02
C LYS A 79 3.92 6.70 17.87
N LEU A 80 2.85 6.48 17.12
CA LEU A 80 2.86 5.76 15.87
C LEU A 80 2.75 6.73 14.70
N TYR A 81 3.40 6.40 13.58
CA TYR A 81 3.20 7.11 12.32
C TYR A 81 2.49 6.18 11.34
N LEU A 82 1.31 6.58 10.89
CA LEU A 82 0.55 5.92 9.84
C LEU A 82 0.83 6.64 8.53
N LEU A 83 1.40 5.94 7.56
CA LEU A 83 1.68 6.48 6.24
C LEU A 83 0.74 5.81 5.23
N ASP A 84 -0.09 6.60 4.56
CA ASP A 84 -0.93 6.22 3.42
C ASP A 84 -0.23 6.73 2.17
N VAL A 85 0.18 5.83 1.26
CA VAL A 85 1.00 6.15 0.10
C VAL A 85 0.15 6.19 -1.16
N LYS A 86 0.32 7.25 -1.95
CA LYS A 86 -0.37 7.42 -3.23
C LYS A 86 0.65 7.67 -4.34
N ASN A 87 0.57 6.87 -5.40
CA ASN A 87 1.37 7.04 -6.62
C ASN A 87 0.55 7.73 -7.71
N TYR A 88 -0.09 8.85 -7.35
CA TYR A 88 -0.86 9.65 -8.30
C TYR A 88 0.08 10.40 -9.25
N GLU A 89 -0.37 10.62 -10.47
CA GLU A 89 0.37 11.31 -11.53
C GLU A 89 -0.51 12.36 -12.19
N GLY A 90 0.08 13.54 -12.47
CA GLY A 90 -0.60 14.66 -13.10
C GLY A 90 -1.22 15.64 -12.12
N ASP A 91 -2.16 16.42 -12.62
CA ASP A 91 -2.76 17.57 -11.94
C ASP A 91 -4.03 17.18 -11.17
N TYR A 92 -4.02 17.42 -9.89
CA TYR A 92 -5.15 17.23 -8.98
C TYR A 92 -5.54 18.55 -8.34
N PHE A 93 -6.81 18.67 -7.97
CA PHE A 93 -7.38 19.84 -7.34
C PHE A 93 -8.09 19.44 -6.05
N LEU A 94 -7.94 20.26 -5.01
CA LEU A 94 -8.63 20.12 -3.74
C LEU A 94 -9.32 21.45 -3.40
N GLU A 95 -10.66 21.45 -3.46
CA GLU A 95 -11.51 22.59 -3.11
C GLU A 95 -12.66 22.07 -2.24
N ASP A 96 -12.93 22.74 -1.13
CA ASP A 96 -14.02 22.39 -0.20
C ASP A 96 -14.10 20.91 0.12
N ASP A 97 -12.94 20.30 0.44
CA ASP A 97 -12.79 18.86 0.76
C ASP A 97 -13.09 17.89 -0.40
N LYS A 98 -13.25 18.41 -1.61
CA LYS A 98 -13.48 17.61 -2.82
C LYS A 98 -12.21 17.48 -3.62
N TRP A 99 -11.86 16.24 -3.95
CA TRP A 99 -10.76 15.92 -4.84
C TRP A 99 -11.28 15.68 -6.25
N PHE A 100 -10.59 16.26 -7.23
CA PHE A 100 -10.94 16.08 -8.64
C PHE A 100 -9.72 16.27 -9.55
N THR A 101 -9.85 15.82 -10.79
CA THR A 101 -8.96 16.14 -11.92
C THR A 101 -9.77 16.79 -13.03
N LYS A 102 -9.11 17.32 -14.06
CA LYS A 102 -9.82 17.87 -15.24
C LYS A 102 -10.72 16.83 -15.93
N THR A 103 -10.37 15.54 -15.85
CA THR A 103 -11.11 14.45 -16.50
C THR A 103 -12.04 13.68 -15.57
N ASN A 104 -11.82 13.77 -14.24
CA ASN A 104 -12.67 13.10 -13.25
C ASN A 104 -13.06 14.07 -12.14
N PRO A 105 -14.31 14.59 -12.16
CA PRO A 105 -14.77 15.60 -11.21
C PRO A 105 -15.11 15.04 -9.82
N ASN A 106 -15.15 13.71 -9.62
CA ASN A 106 -15.55 13.07 -8.37
C ASN A 106 -14.58 11.98 -7.95
N LEU A 107 -13.42 12.38 -7.44
CA LEU A 107 -12.47 11.45 -6.83
C LEU A 107 -12.80 11.23 -5.36
N LYS A 108 -12.59 10.00 -4.88
CA LYS A 108 -12.63 9.74 -3.44
C LYS A 108 -11.52 10.52 -2.76
N ASN A 109 -11.87 11.28 -1.71
CA ASN A 109 -10.89 12.00 -0.94
C ASN A 109 -9.97 11.02 -0.18
N PRO A 110 -8.66 10.96 -0.48
CA PRO A 110 -7.74 10.03 0.18
C PRO A 110 -7.52 10.38 1.67
N LEU A 111 -7.73 11.63 2.07
CA LEU A 111 -7.67 12.02 3.48
C LEU A 111 -8.75 11.32 4.31
N HIS A 112 -9.95 11.15 3.78
CA HIS A 112 -11.02 10.42 4.48
C HIS A 112 -10.66 8.94 4.67
N GLN A 113 -10.01 8.32 3.70
CA GLN A 113 -9.51 6.95 3.82
C GLN A 113 -8.47 6.85 4.94
N MET A 114 -7.50 7.76 4.95
CA MET A 114 -6.45 7.82 5.98
C MET A 114 -7.05 8.03 7.38
N ILE A 115 -7.98 8.99 7.56
CA ILE A 115 -8.66 9.25 8.83
C ILE A 115 -9.45 8.02 9.31
N ARG A 116 -10.11 7.32 8.39
CA ARG A 116 -10.82 6.07 8.71
C ARG A 116 -9.84 5.00 9.21
N CYS A 117 -8.71 4.82 8.54
CA CYS A 117 -7.68 3.86 8.94
C CYS A 117 -7.10 4.22 10.32
N GLU A 118 -6.78 5.50 10.56
CA GLU A 118 -6.32 6.00 11.86
C GLU A 118 -7.32 5.69 12.97
N THR A 119 -8.60 5.98 12.73
CA THR A 119 -9.67 5.74 13.71
C THR A 119 -9.81 4.26 14.05
N LEU A 120 -9.76 3.37 13.07
CA LEU A 120 -9.86 1.92 13.28
C LEU A 120 -8.61 1.37 13.98
N LEU A 121 -7.43 1.84 13.61
CA LEU A 121 -6.18 1.48 14.27
C LEU A 121 -6.18 1.92 15.74
N LEU A 122 -6.60 3.17 16.04
CA LEU A 122 -6.68 3.67 17.40
C LEU A 122 -7.59 2.79 18.27
N LYS A 123 -8.77 2.43 17.76
CA LYS A 123 -9.71 1.55 18.47
C LYS A 123 -9.13 0.15 18.71
N LEU A 124 -8.47 -0.43 17.71
CA LEU A 124 -7.80 -1.73 17.83
C LEU A 124 -6.69 -1.66 18.89
N LEU A 125 -5.87 -0.62 18.88
CA LEU A 125 -4.81 -0.44 19.88
C LEU A 125 -5.36 -0.37 21.30
N LEU A 126 -6.44 0.38 21.53
CA LEU A 126 -7.09 0.48 22.84
C LEU A 126 -7.63 -0.88 23.31
N GLU A 127 -8.24 -1.67 22.42
CA GLU A 127 -8.70 -3.02 22.73
C GLU A 127 -7.53 -3.96 23.11
N LEU A 128 -6.37 -3.80 22.45
CA LEU A 128 -5.16 -4.55 22.75
C LEU A 128 -4.43 -4.03 24.00
N GLY A 129 -4.94 -2.99 24.66
CA GLY A 129 -4.36 -2.41 25.88
C GLY A 129 -3.22 -1.42 25.64
N TYR A 130 -3.09 -0.88 24.41
CA TYR A 130 -2.10 0.13 24.06
C TYR A 130 -2.75 1.50 23.90
N ASN A 131 -2.10 2.53 24.45
CA ASN A 131 -2.53 3.91 24.30
C ASN A 131 -1.38 4.75 23.71
N TYR A 132 -1.27 4.72 22.38
CA TYR A 132 -0.30 5.51 21.63
C TYR A 132 -1.01 6.54 20.77
N PRO A 133 -0.59 7.81 20.78
CA PRO A 133 -1.05 8.77 19.79
C PRO A 133 -0.57 8.37 18.37
N ILE A 134 -1.42 8.63 17.39
CA ILE A 134 -1.11 8.36 15.98
C ILE A 134 -0.93 9.69 15.25
N GLU A 135 0.13 9.84 14.48
CA GLU A 135 0.29 10.90 13.49
C GLU A 135 0.18 10.29 12.09
N SER A 136 -0.84 10.68 11.34
CA SER A 136 -1.13 10.15 10.01
C SER A 136 -0.67 11.10 8.93
N TYR A 137 -0.04 10.54 7.88
CA TYR A 137 0.46 11.28 6.74
C TYR A 137 0.05 10.63 5.43
N LEU A 138 -0.50 11.45 4.54
CA LEU A 138 -0.77 11.10 3.15
C LEU A 138 0.48 11.45 2.33
N ILE A 139 1.14 10.43 1.81
CA ILE A 139 2.42 10.54 1.11
C ILE A 139 2.21 10.43 -0.39
N PHE A 140 2.52 11.48 -1.14
CA PHE A 140 2.60 11.42 -2.59
C PHE A 140 4.06 11.24 -2.99
N ASN A 141 4.38 10.13 -3.67
CA ASN A 141 5.76 9.78 -4.00
C ASN A 141 6.07 9.78 -5.50
N ASN A 142 5.09 10.06 -6.35
CA ASN A 142 5.31 10.25 -7.77
C ASN A 142 5.83 11.68 -8.05
N PRO A 143 7.01 11.86 -8.67
CA PRO A 143 7.54 13.19 -8.97
C PRO A 143 6.66 14.03 -9.91
N GLU A 144 5.83 13.36 -10.74
CA GLU A 144 4.91 14.02 -11.68
C GLU A 144 3.55 14.37 -11.04
N PHE A 145 3.42 14.22 -9.70
CA PHE A 145 2.21 14.60 -8.97
C PHE A 145 2.20 16.07 -8.63
N HIS A 146 1.11 16.76 -8.96
CA HIS A 146 0.85 18.13 -8.55
C HIS A 146 -0.54 18.27 -7.95
N LEU A 147 -0.65 18.95 -6.80
CA LEU A 147 -1.92 19.24 -6.13
C LEU A 147 -2.12 20.75 -6.02
N TYR A 148 -3.17 21.25 -6.65
CA TYR A 148 -3.65 22.62 -6.49
C TYR A 148 -4.60 22.66 -5.29
N MET A 149 -4.22 23.42 -4.25
CA MET A 149 -5.00 23.56 -3.02
C MET A 149 -4.87 24.97 -2.47
N THR A 150 -5.93 25.47 -1.85
CA THR A 150 -5.98 26.83 -1.29
C THR A 150 -5.48 26.89 0.16
N THR A 151 -5.50 25.76 0.87
CA THR A 151 -5.13 25.68 2.31
C THR A 151 -4.00 24.71 2.52
N ILE A 152 -3.08 25.06 3.43
CA ILE A 152 -2.00 24.16 3.82
C ILE A 152 -2.55 23.03 4.70
N ASN A 153 -2.31 21.79 4.28
CA ASN A 153 -2.58 20.61 5.10
C ASN A 153 -1.25 19.94 5.49
N PRO A 154 -0.85 20.02 6.78
CA PRO A 154 0.44 19.48 7.25
C PRO A 154 0.52 17.96 7.21
N SER A 155 -0.61 17.25 7.06
CA SER A 155 -0.64 15.79 6.91
C SER A 155 -0.36 15.33 5.48
N ILE A 156 -0.33 16.24 4.49
CA ILE A 156 0.02 15.92 3.11
C ILE A 156 1.51 16.15 2.90
N ILE A 157 2.21 15.13 2.44
CA ILE A 157 3.64 15.18 2.11
C ILE A 157 3.82 15.02 0.60
N PHE A 158 4.36 16.03 -0.04
CA PHE A 158 4.62 16.05 -1.48
C PHE A 158 5.94 15.36 -1.83
N PRO A 159 6.14 14.94 -3.08
CA PRO A 159 7.38 14.30 -3.52
C PRO A 159 8.64 15.11 -3.19
N SER A 160 8.59 16.43 -3.38
CA SER A 160 9.68 17.37 -3.05
C SER A 160 9.98 17.48 -1.54
N GLN A 161 9.08 17.02 -0.68
CA GLN A 161 9.19 17.11 0.78
C GLN A 161 9.69 15.82 1.43
N LEU A 162 9.73 14.70 0.70
CA LEU A 162 10.05 13.37 1.23
C LEU A 162 11.38 13.34 1.99
N ASN A 163 12.45 13.87 1.41
CA ASN A 163 13.76 13.88 2.04
C ASN A 163 13.79 14.73 3.32
N ARG A 164 13.06 15.85 3.34
CA ARG A 164 12.93 16.69 4.53
C ARG A 164 12.13 16.00 5.62
N PHE A 165 11.07 15.31 5.23
CA PHE A 165 10.24 14.53 6.15
C PHE A 165 11.03 13.38 6.79
N LEU A 166 11.80 12.63 6.01
CA LEU A 166 12.67 11.56 6.50
C LEU A 166 13.73 12.09 7.49
N LYS A 167 14.37 13.22 7.16
CA LYS A 167 15.30 13.89 8.07
C LYS A 167 14.63 14.27 9.38
N LYS A 168 13.40 14.82 9.33
CA LYS A 168 12.61 15.17 10.53
C LYS A 168 12.33 13.93 11.40
N LEU A 169 12.00 12.80 10.81
CA LEU A 169 11.83 11.55 11.54
C LEU A 169 13.16 11.16 12.22
N ASN A 170 14.26 11.12 11.50
CA ASN A 170 15.57 10.70 11.99
C ASN A 170 16.17 11.60 13.10
N THR A 171 15.70 12.83 13.27
CA THR A 171 16.14 13.71 14.38
C THR A 171 15.49 13.41 15.71
N ARG A 172 14.45 12.56 15.75
CA ARG A 172 13.73 12.25 16.98
C ARG A 172 14.51 11.21 17.81
N PRO A 173 14.56 11.37 19.14
CA PRO A 173 15.21 10.39 20.00
C PRO A 173 14.43 9.07 19.98
N LEU A 174 15.14 7.97 19.84
CA LEU A 174 14.58 6.62 19.77
C LEU A 174 15.02 5.83 21.00
N LYS A 175 14.07 5.54 21.88
CA LYS A 175 14.26 4.65 23.02
C LYS A 175 13.19 3.55 22.95
N LEU A 176 13.25 2.71 21.91
CA LEU A 176 12.36 1.57 21.83
C LEU A 176 12.70 0.56 22.94
N ASN A 177 11.68 -0.06 23.49
CA ASN A 177 11.76 -1.06 24.55
C ASN A 177 10.99 -2.33 24.15
N SER A 178 10.94 -3.31 25.03
CA SER A 178 10.25 -4.57 24.82
C SER A 178 8.75 -4.42 24.53
N MET A 179 8.10 -3.37 25.05
CA MET A 179 6.67 -3.12 24.79
C MET A 179 6.42 -2.71 23.34
N HIS A 180 7.30 -1.90 22.75
CA HIS A 180 7.20 -1.53 21.32
C HIS A 180 7.39 -2.76 20.43
N GLN A 181 8.35 -3.64 20.76
CA GLN A 181 8.57 -4.89 20.04
C GLN A 181 7.38 -5.83 20.18
N LYS A 182 6.79 -5.91 21.39
CA LYS A 182 5.59 -6.71 21.63
C LYS A 182 4.41 -6.21 20.79
N LEU A 183 4.18 -4.89 20.77
CA LEU A 183 3.15 -4.27 19.94
C LEU A 183 3.37 -4.59 18.45
N ALA A 184 4.60 -4.41 17.94
CA ALA A 184 4.93 -4.69 16.54
C ALA A 184 4.64 -6.15 16.17
N ASN A 185 5.09 -7.10 16.99
CA ASN A 185 4.86 -8.53 16.76
C ASN A 185 3.37 -8.89 16.83
N GLN A 186 2.63 -8.26 17.76
CA GLN A 186 1.19 -8.49 17.90
C GLN A 186 0.42 -7.97 16.67
N LEU A 187 0.72 -6.76 16.20
CA LEU A 187 0.10 -6.23 14.97
C LEU A 187 0.46 -7.07 13.74
N ALA A 188 1.71 -7.54 13.63
CA ALA A 188 2.12 -8.45 12.56
C ALA A 188 1.36 -9.78 12.61
N SER A 189 1.11 -10.33 13.82
CA SER A 189 0.34 -11.59 13.98
C SER A 189 -1.14 -11.46 13.67
N LEU A 190 -1.70 -10.23 13.73
CA LEU A 190 -3.09 -9.92 13.37
C LEU A 190 -3.28 -9.62 11.87
N HIS A 191 -2.18 -9.63 11.10
CA HIS A 191 -2.26 -9.39 9.65
C HIS A 191 -3.08 -10.48 8.96
N ILE A 192 -4.03 -10.03 8.13
CA ILE A 192 -4.90 -10.91 7.34
C ILE A 192 -4.27 -11.10 5.96
N ILE A 193 -4.00 -12.35 5.58
CA ILE A 193 -3.33 -12.67 4.31
C ILE A 193 -4.29 -12.51 3.11
N GLU A 194 -5.57 -12.87 3.29
CA GLU A 194 -6.56 -12.80 2.23
C GLU A 194 -7.23 -11.41 2.20
N SER A 195 -6.91 -10.63 1.17
CA SER A 195 -7.56 -9.34 0.96
C SER A 195 -8.99 -9.52 0.44
N PRO A 196 -10.01 -8.94 1.11
CA PRO A 196 -11.38 -8.92 0.60
C PRO A 196 -11.56 -7.92 -0.54
N TYR A 197 -10.54 -7.12 -0.83
CA TYR A 197 -10.55 -6.07 -1.84
C TYR A 197 -9.98 -6.53 -3.18
N SER A 198 -9.78 -7.85 -3.35
CA SER A 198 -9.36 -8.43 -4.62
C SER A 198 -10.32 -8.03 -5.74
N ARG A 199 -9.82 -7.25 -6.69
CA ARG A 199 -10.57 -6.78 -7.87
C ARG A 199 -10.23 -7.61 -9.09
N LEU A 200 -10.23 -8.93 -8.92
CA LEU A 200 -10.04 -9.80 -10.05
C LEU A 200 -11.18 -9.60 -11.04
N PRO A 201 -10.91 -9.35 -12.32
CA PRO A 201 -11.94 -9.31 -13.33
C PRO A 201 -12.65 -10.66 -13.41
N PRO A 202 -13.92 -10.68 -13.73
CA PRO A 202 -14.60 -11.95 -13.95
C PRO A 202 -13.98 -12.64 -15.17
N TYR A 203 -13.50 -13.85 -14.99
CA TYR A 203 -13.04 -14.72 -16.07
C TYR A 203 -13.58 -16.14 -15.86
N SER A 204 -13.76 -16.87 -16.95
CA SER A 204 -14.07 -18.29 -16.91
C SER A 204 -12.85 -19.10 -17.35
N PHE A 205 -12.78 -20.34 -16.89
CA PHE A 205 -11.66 -21.23 -17.24
C PHE A 205 -11.55 -21.46 -18.76
N GLU A 206 -12.68 -21.44 -19.47
CA GLU A 206 -12.75 -21.61 -20.92
C GLU A 206 -12.10 -20.45 -21.70
N GLN A 207 -12.00 -19.27 -21.07
CA GLN A 207 -11.36 -18.09 -21.67
C GLN A 207 -9.83 -18.10 -21.51
N VAL A 208 -9.31 -18.97 -20.65
CA VAL A 208 -7.89 -19.05 -20.34
C VAL A 208 -7.18 -19.96 -21.36
N LYS A 209 -6.20 -19.42 -22.10
CA LYS A 209 -5.35 -20.24 -22.98
C LYS A 209 -4.61 -21.30 -22.17
N ILE A 210 -4.79 -22.57 -22.55
CA ILE A 210 -4.13 -23.72 -21.93
C ILE A 210 -2.76 -23.92 -22.58
N GLY A 211 -1.73 -24.22 -21.80
CA GLY A 211 -0.38 -24.50 -22.27
C GLY A 211 0.69 -24.19 -21.23
N LEU A 212 1.92 -24.58 -21.51
CA LEU A 212 3.09 -24.25 -20.71
C LEU A 212 3.73 -22.95 -21.24
N LEU A 213 3.99 -22.02 -20.33
CA LEU A 213 4.68 -20.77 -20.65
C LEU A 213 6.17 -20.89 -20.32
N CYS A 214 7.01 -20.39 -21.20
CA CYS A 214 8.43 -20.22 -20.91
C CYS A 214 8.62 -19.26 -19.73
N ARG A 215 9.48 -19.62 -18.78
CA ARG A 215 9.78 -18.75 -17.62
C ARG A 215 10.51 -17.47 -18.00
N ASP A 216 11.29 -17.52 -19.08
CA ASP A 216 12.14 -16.40 -19.50
C ASP A 216 11.44 -15.45 -20.49
N CYS A 217 10.88 -16.00 -21.57
CA CYS A 217 10.24 -15.17 -22.60
C CYS A 217 8.72 -15.15 -22.55
N ARG A 218 8.10 -15.94 -21.64
CA ARG A 218 6.64 -16.10 -21.43
C ARG A 218 5.84 -16.52 -22.66
N ASN A 219 6.48 -16.93 -23.75
CA ASN A 219 5.80 -17.54 -24.87
C ASN A 219 5.38 -18.97 -24.56
N TYR A 220 4.32 -19.44 -25.24
CA TYR A 220 3.89 -20.83 -25.12
C TYR A 220 4.96 -21.75 -25.68
N LEU A 221 5.40 -22.71 -24.87
CA LEU A 221 6.44 -23.67 -25.21
C LEU A 221 5.89 -24.88 -25.99
N LEU A 222 4.66 -25.27 -25.67
CA LEU A 222 4.04 -26.49 -26.20
C LEU A 222 2.53 -26.31 -26.34
N GLU A 223 1.98 -26.65 -27.50
CA GLU A 223 0.58 -27.02 -27.60
C GLU A 223 0.43 -28.46 -27.08
N VAL A 224 -0.49 -28.67 -26.16
CA VAL A 224 -0.84 -30.02 -25.73
C VAL A 224 -1.64 -30.67 -26.87
N ILE A 225 -0.95 -31.30 -27.79
CA ILE A 225 -1.58 -32.14 -28.79
C ILE A 225 -1.69 -33.55 -28.23
N THR A 226 -2.92 -33.92 -27.82
CA THR A 226 -3.35 -35.30 -27.52
C THR A 226 -2.35 -36.15 -26.71
N GLY A 227 -2.08 -35.74 -25.46
CA GLY A 227 -1.55 -36.67 -24.45
C GLY A 227 -0.10 -37.16 -24.63
N LYS A 228 0.67 -36.60 -25.56
CA LYS A 228 2.09 -36.89 -25.70
C LYS A 228 2.89 -35.59 -25.71
N PHE A 229 3.82 -35.49 -24.79
CA PHE A 229 4.84 -34.44 -24.80
C PHE A 229 5.86 -34.81 -25.92
N THR A 230 6.07 -33.94 -26.85
CA THR A 230 7.23 -33.97 -27.75
C THR A 230 8.15 -32.81 -27.42
#